data_466e88f143489fda9f0342c7dd0e499e
#
_entry.id   466e88f143489fda9f0342c7dd0e499e
#
_cell.length_a   1.000
_cell.length_b   1.000
_cell.length_c   1.000
_cell.angle_alpha   90.00
_cell.angle_beta   90.00
_cell.angle_gamma   90.00
#
_symmetry.space_group_name_H-M   'P 1'
#
loop_
_entity.id
_entity.type
_entity.pdbx_description
1 polymer ?
#
loop_
_entity_poly.entity_id
_entity_poly.type
_entity_poly.pdbx_seq_one_letter_code
_entity_poly.pdbx_strand_id
1 'polypeptide(L)'
;MLLDAELLPWSAKAGDLVRSQYAAVGAAARAAVPAAVRVLEQAAGRGLDVGPLLALQRDRAAAADAFTDAYRRYCWPTDGLAGVSVAPFQVLAGAGQTFYTHEHAWHLGVADRLASADPELVRRTAHRHVDVHDAASEADATLWWTQLTEAGGEGLVVKPAANLVTGRTGVVQPGLKVRGREYLRIVYGPDYTRPENLERLRERDLSRKRGLAQREYALGLEALDRAAQGEPLWRVHECVFAVLALESEPVDPRL
;
A
#
# COMPACT_ATOMS: atom_id res chain seq x y z
N MET A 1 17.41 10.30 15.16
CA MET A 1 16.36 9.26 15.22
C MET A 1 15.96 8.91 13.82
N LEU A 2 15.89 7.61 13.50
CA LEU A 2 15.44 7.09 12.21
C LEU A 2 14.04 6.52 12.37
N LEU A 3 13.12 6.93 11.50
CA LEU A 3 11.71 6.54 11.56
C LEU A 3 11.30 5.84 10.27
N ASP A 4 10.40 4.87 10.39
CA ASP A 4 9.61 4.38 9.28
C ASP A 4 8.27 5.13 9.27
N ALA A 5 7.94 5.76 8.14
CA ALA A 5 6.82 6.67 8.04
C ALA A 5 6.22 6.69 6.62
N GLU A 6 4.93 6.97 6.52
CA GLU A 6 4.28 7.26 5.25
C GLU A 6 4.40 8.75 4.93
N LEU A 7 4.93 9.08 3.76
CA LEU A 7 4.97 10.45 3.24
C LEU A 7 3.76 10.69 2.33
N LEU A 8 3.03 11.76 2.58
CA LEU A 8 1.85 12.17 1.81
C LEU A 8 2.02 13.62 1.30
N PRO A 9 1.45 13.96 0.13
CA PRO A 9 0.66 13.13 -0.78
C PRO A 9 1.54 12.30 -1.74
N TRP A 10 0.91 11.39 -2.48
CA TRP A 10 1.59 10.66 -3.56
C TRP A 10 2.10 11.58 -4.66
N SER A 11 1.39 12.66 -4.95
CA SER A 11 1.83 13.67 -5.92
C SER A 11 3.17 14.30 -5.58
N ALA A 12 3.56 14.37 -4.30
CA ALA A 12 4.86 14.88 -3.89
C ALA A 12 5.99 13.84 -4.00
N LYS A 13 5.71 12.57 -3.64
CA LYS A 13 6.75 11.51 -3.60
C LYS A 13 6.85 10.67 -4.88
N ALA A 14 5.75 10.54 -5.63
CA ALA A 14 5.62 9.66 -6.79
C ALA A 14 4.94 10.35 -7.99
N GLY A 15 5.15 11.66 -8.16
CA GLY A 15 4.48 12.47 -9.18
C GLY A 15 4.67 11.94 -10.60
N ASP A 16 5.85 11.43 -10.94
CA ASP A 16 6.13 10.86 -12.27
C ASP A 16 5.38 9.56 -12.49
N LEU A 17 5.34 8.67 -11.50
CA LEU A 17 4.57 7.43 -11.55
C LEU A 17 3.06 7.72 -11.72
N VAL A 18 2.55 8.67 -10.93
CA VAL A 18 1.14 9.08 -11.02
C VAL A 18 0.82 9.61 -12.41
N ARG A 19 1.66 10.49 -12.98
CA ARG A 19 1.43 11.08 -14.30
C ARG A 19 1.59 10.08 -15.44
N SER A 20 2.67 9.30 -15.44
CA SER A 20 3.02 8.44 -16.57
C SER A 20 2.20 7.15 -16.61
N GLN A 21 1.77 6.64 -15.48
CA GLN A 21 1.04 5.37 -15.39
C GLN A 21 -0.44 5.59 -15.02
N TYR A 22 -0.73 6.01 -13.79
CA TYR A 22 -2.12 6.03 -13.31
C TYR A 22 -2.98 7.05 -14.05
N ALA A 23 -2.51 8.29 -14.17
CA ALA A 23 -3.25 9.33 -14.86
C ALA A 23 -3.39 9.04 -16.37
N ALA A 24 -2.34 8.51 -17.01
CA ALA A 24 -2.36 8.15 -18.42
C ALA A 24 -3.38 7.02 -18.70
N VAL A 25 -3.38 5.95 -17.88
CA VAL A 25 -4.35 4.85 -17.99
C VAL A 25 -5.77 5.34 -17.75
N GLY A 26 -5.99 6.13 -16.70
CA GLY A 26 -7.30 6.71 -16.40
C GLY A 26 -7.82 7.61 -17.50
N ALA A 27 -6.98 8.49 -18.04
CA ALA A 27 -7.35 9.40 -19.14
C ALA A 27 -7.69 8.63 -20.42
N ALA A 28 -6.87 7.66 -20.82
CA ALA A 28 -7.10 6.84 -22.00
C ALA A 28 -8.40 6.03 -21.88
N ALA A 29 -8.64 5.39 -20.74
CA ALA A 29 -9.85 4.62 -20.50
C ALA A 29 -11.11 5.49 -20.53
N ARG A 30 -11.10 6.66 -19.88
CA ARG A 30 -12.22 7.61 -19.85
C ARG A 30 -12.50 8.24 -21.21
N ALA A 31 -11.52 8.34 -22.09
CA ALA A 31 -11.72 8.79 -23.46
C ALA A 31 -12.28 7.69 -24.38
N ALA A 32 -11.68 6.51 -24.35
CA ALA A 32 -11.98 5.42 -25.29
C ALA A 32 -13.25 4.64 -24.93
N VAL A 33 -13.46 4.29 -23.66
CA VAL A 33 -14.55 3.38 -23.27
C VAL A 33 -15.93 4.00 -23.46
N PRO A 34 -16.21 5.26 -23.06
CA PRO A 34 -17.50 5.90 -23.36
C PRO A 34 -17.76 6.06 -24.86
N ALA A 35 -16.71 6.26 -25.66
CA ALA A 35 -16.87 6.30 -27.12
C ALA A 35 -17.31 4.93 -27.67
N ALA A 36 -16.72 3.84 -27.18
CA ALA A 36 -17.14 2.48 -27.53
C ALA A 36 -18.59 2.21 -27.11
N VAL A 37 -18.99 2.62 -25.90
CA VAL A 37 -20.39 2.50 -25.42
C VAL A 37 -21.36 3.18 -26.39
N ARG A 38 -21.10 4.42 -26.78
CA ARG A 38 -21.98 5.14 -27.72
C ARG A 38 -22.12 4.44 -29.09
N VAL A 39 -21.02 3.91 -29.63
CA VAL A 39 -21.05 3.16 -30.89
C VAL A 39 -21.88 1.89 -30.76
N LEU A 40 -21.72 1.16 -29.66
CA LEU A 40 -22.49 -0.08 -29.38
C LEU A 40 -23.97 0.21 -29.14
N GLU A 41 -24.32 1.32 -28.50
CA GLU A 41 -25.71 1.77 -28.35
C GLU A 41 -26.36 2.06 -29.72
N GLN A 42 -25.63 2.71 -30.62
CA GLN A 42 -26.11 2.92 -31.98
C GLN A 42 -26.27 1.62 -32.76
N ALA A 43 -25.35 0.67 -32.59
CA ALA A 43 -25.43 -0.65 -33.22
C ALA A 43 -26.62 -1.45 -32.70
N ALA A 44 -26.86 -1.44 -31.39
CA ALA A 44 -28.04 -2.07 -30.77
C ALA A 44 -29.35 -1.44 -31.30
N GLY A 45 -29.39 -0.10 -31.42
CA GLY A 45 -30.53 0.62 -31.99
C GLY A 45 -30.82 0.29 -33.46
N ARG A 46 -29.84 -0.25 -34.17
CA ARG A 46 -30.00 -0.78 -35.56
C ARG A 46 -30.36 -2.28 -35.60
N GLY A 47 -30.59 -2.91 -34.42
CA GLY A 47 -30.97 -4.31 -34.32
C GLY A 47 -29.81 -5.31 -34.33
N LEU A 48 -28.56 -4.84 -34.16
CA LEU A 48 -27.40 -5.74 -34.02
C LEU A 48 -27.35 -6.34 -32.62
N ASP A 49 -27.06 -7.64 -32.54
CA ASP A 49 -26.90 -8.34 -31.26
C ASP A 49 -25.54 -8.05 -30.63
N VAL A 50 -25.45 -6.91 -29.96
CA VAL A 50 -24.25 -6.44 -29.25
C VAL A 50 -24.47 -6.30 -27.73
N GLY A 51 -25.57 -6.85 -27.22
CA GLY A 51 -25.99 -6.71 -25.81
C GLY A 51 -24.90 -7.05 -24.79
N PRO A 52 -24.27 -8.24 -24.86
CA PRO A 52 -23.21 -8.62 -23.92
C PRO A 52 -21.97 -7.69 -24.01
N LEU A 53 -21.59 -7.27 -25.21
CA LEU A 53 -20.44 -6.37 -25.40
C LEU A 53 -20.75 -4.95 -24.89
N LEU A 54 -21.97 -4.47 -25.09
CA LEU A 54 -22.41 -3.17 -24.57
C LEU A 54 -22.41 -3.18 -23.02
N ALA A 55 -22.93 -4.23 -22.40
CA ALA A 55 -22.89 -4.39 -20.94
C ALA A 55 -21.44 -4.35 -20.43
N LEU A 56 -20.56 -5.13 -21.07
CA LEU A 56 -19.13 -5.15 -20.74
C LEU A 56 -18.49 -3.75 -20.83
N GLN A 57 -18.76 -2.99 -21.86
CA GLN A 57 -18.15 -1.66 -22.01
C GLN A 57 -18.73 -0.63 -21.01
N ARG A 58 -19.99 -0.76 -20.64
CA ARG A 58 -20.58 0.04 -19.55
C ARG A 58 -19.93 -0.24 -18.20
N ASP A 59 -19.70 -1.50 -17.87
CA ASP A 59 -18.99 -1.89 -16.64
C ASP A 59 -17.55 -1.33 -16.63
N ARG A 60 -16.87 -1.39 -17.78
CA ARG A 60 -15.52 -0.81 -17.93
C ARG A 60 -15.51 0.70 -17.79
N ALA A 61 -16.51 1.40 -18.27
CA ALA A 61 -16.62 2.84 -18.07
C ALA A 61 -16.71 3.20 -16.58
N ALA A 62 -17.60 2.53 -15.86
CA ALA A 62 -17.71 2.70 -14.41
C ALA A 62 -16.41 2.34 -13.67
N ALA A 63 -15.74 1.26 -14.09
CA ALA A 63 -14.47 0.84 -13.51
C ALA A 63 -13.34 1.87 -13.77
N ALA A 64 -13.31 2.52 -14.94
CA ALA A 64 -12.34 3.57 -15.28
C ALA A 64 -12.55 4.84 -14.45
N ASP A 65 -13.79 5.21 -14.17
CA ASP A 65 -14.11 6.31 -13.27
C ASP A 65 -13.69 5.99 -11.83
N ALA A 66 -14.06 4.81 -11.32
CA ALA A 66 -13.66 4.36 -9.98
C ALA A 66 -12.12 4.27 -9.82
N PHE A 67 -11.39 3.85 -10.85
CA PHE A 67 -9.92 3.84 -10.85
C PHE A 67 -9.35 5.27 -10.74
N THR A 68 -9.92 6.20 -11.50
CA THR A 68 -9.48 7.59 -11.49
C THR A 68 -9.74 8.23 -10.12
N ASP A 69 -10.90 7.99 -9.55
CA ASP A 69 -11.27 8.51 -8.23
C ASP A 69 -10.41 7.90 -7.12
N ALA A 70 -10.03 6.62 -7.25
CA ALA A 70 -9.21 5.93 -6.28
C ALA A 70 -7.82 6.58 -6.14
N TYR A 71 -7.05 6.75 -7.21
CA TYR A 71 -5.71 7.32 -7.09
C TYR A 71 -5.71 8.83 -6.80
N ARG A 72 -6.71 9.58 -7.24
CA ARG A 72 -6.84 11.03 -6.97
C ARG A 72 -6.93 11.35 -5.50
N ARG A 73 -7.47 10.47 -4.69
CA ARG A 73 -7.59 10.65 -3.24
C ARG A 73 -6.24 10.82 -2.54
N TYR A 74 -5.16 10.32 -3.15
CA TYR A 74 -3.80 10.40 -2.63
C TYR A 74 -2.98 11.52 -3.25
N CYS A 75 -3.62 12.37 -4.09
CA CYS A 75 -2.95 13.42 -4.84
C CYS A 75 -3.60 14.77 -4.55
N TRP A 76 -2.81 15.72 -4.03
CA TRP A 76 -3.23 17.11 -3.85
C TRP A 76 -2.04 18.05 -4.05
N PRO A 77 -2.28 19.36 -4.31
CA PRO A 77 -1.21 20.35 -4.46
C PRO A 77 -0.38 20.50 -3.20
N THR A 78 0.91 20.76 -3.37
CA THR A 78 1.85 21.10 -2.31
C THR A 78 2.64 22.35 -2.72
N ASP A 79 3.00 23.18 -1.73
CA ASP A 79 3.90 24.33 -1.92
C ASP A 79 4.96 24.32 -0.81
N GLY A 80 6.20 23.96 -1.17
CA GLY A 80 7.25 23.67 -0.20
C GLY A 80 6.80 22.53 0.72
N LEU A 81 6.71 22.78 2.01
CA LEU A 81 6.19 21.83 3.01
C LEU A 81 4.67 21.96 3.21
N ALA A 82 4.05 23.03 2.74
CA ALA A 82 2.61 23.19 2.87
C ALA A 82 1.86 22.12 2.06
N GLY A 83 0.99 21.40 2.72
CA GLY A 83 0.27 20.25 2.16
C GLY A 83 1.03 18.92 2.20
N VAL A 84 2.31 18.91 2.60
CA VAL A 84 3.06 17.68 2.85
C VAL A 84 2.80 17.21 4.28
N SER A 85 2.72 15.91 4.47
CA SER A 85 2.64 15.32 5.82
C SER A 85 3.35 13.98 5.89
N VAL A 86 3.85 13.67 7.09
CA VAL A 86 4.54 12.42 7.43
C VAL A 86 3.75 11.71 8.51
N ALA A 87 3.41 10.44 8.32
CA ALA A 87 2.72 9.62 9.30
C ALA A 87 3.66 8.52 9.81
N PRO A 88 4.40 8.73 10.91
CA PRO A 88 5.32 7.74 11.44
C PRO A 88 4.56 6.59 12.11
N PHE A 89 5.11 5.39 11.99
CA PHE A 89 4.52 4.19 12.61
C PHE A 89 5.56 3.27 13.26
N GLN A 90 6.87 3.53 13.04
CA GLN A 90 7.91 2.75 13.68
C GLN A 90 9.18 3.59 13.91
N VAL A 91 9.78 3.46 15.08
CA VAL A 91 11.12 3.96 15.38
C VAL A 91 12.10 2.84 15.07
N LEU A 92 13.03 3.09 14.15
CA LEU A 92 14.00 2.09 13.69
C LEU A 92 15.27 2.13 14.52
N ALA A 93 15.91 3.30 14.60
CA ALA A 93 17.17 3.45 15.30
C ALA A 93 17.38 4.90 15.83
N GLY A 94 18.31 5.07 16.76
CA GLY A 94 18.77 6.36 17.23
C GLY A 94 19.77 6.24 18.38
N ALA A 95 20.70 7.20 18.48
CA ALA A 95 21.68 7.31 19.57
C ALA A 95 22.45 5.99 19.84
N GLY A 96 22.93 5.34 18.78
CA GLY A 96 23.75 4.13 18.89
C GLY A 96 22.99 2.85 19.23
N GLN A 97 21.67 2.83 19.06
CA GLN A 97 20.84 1.65 19.33
C GLN A 97 19.70 1.51 18.31
N THR A 98 19.17 0.30 18.21
CA THR A 98 17.98 -0.04 17.45
C THR A 98 16.79 -0.28 18.38
N PHE A 99 15.57 -0.14 17.85
CA PHE A 99 14.34 -0.20 18.65
C PHE A 99 13.37 -1.28 18.20
N TYR A 100 13.71 -2.11 17.25
CA TYR A 100 12.80 -3.10 16.65
C TYR A 100 12.34 -4.19 17.63
N THR A 101 13.01 -4.33 18.80
CA THR A 101 12.63 -5.26 19.88
C THR A 101 11.57 -4.69 20.83
N HIS A 102 11.23 -3.39 20.73
CA HIS A 102 10.13 -2.82 21.49
C HIS A 102 8.78 -3.27 20.93
N GLU A 103 7.78 -3.35 21.78
CA GLU A 103 6.40 -3.63 21.37
C GLU A 103 5.89 -2.55 20.42
N HIS A 104 5.01 -2.93 19.49
CA HIS A 104 4.52 -2.01 18.47
C HIS A 104 3.78 -0.80 19.07
N ALA A 105 3.10 -0.98 20.20
CA ALA A 105 2.47 0.09 20.95
C ALA A 105 3.45 1.19 21.39
N TRP A 106 4.68 0.81 21.77
CA TRP A 106 5.71 1.79 22.12
C TRP A 106 6.08 2.68 20.93
N HIS A 107 6.24 2.11 19.74
CA HIS A 107 6.54 2.85 18.51
C HIS A 107 5.42 3.85 18.18
N LEU A 108 4.17 3.41 18.27
CA LEU A 108 3.00 4.25 18.03
C LEU A 108 2.88 5.37 19.08
N GLY A 109 3.22 5.08 20.34
CA GLY A 109 3.28 6.11 21.38
C GLY A 109 4.34 7.19 21.13
N VAL A 110 5.49 6.83 20.53
CA VAL A 110 6.47 7.82 20.07
C VAL A 110 5.91 8.63 18.90
N ALA A 111 5.29 8.00 17.93
CA ALA A 111 4.66 8.65 16.78
C ALA A 111 3.56 9.64 17.21
N ASP A 112 2.73 9.29 18.18
CA ASP A 112 1.68 10.15 18.74
C ASP A 112 2.28 11.40 19.42
N ARG A 113 3.39 11.27 20.14
CA ARG A 113 4.10 12.42 20.73
C ARG A 113 4.67 13.35 19.66
N LEU A 114 5.23 12.80 18.59
CA LEU A 114 5.73 13.60 17.47
C LEU A 114 4.59 14.36 16.77
N ALA A 115 3.46 13.69 16.51
CA ALA A 115 2.28 14.32 15.92
C ALA A 115 1.69 15.42 16.82
N SER A 116 1.79 15.27 18.15
CA SER A 116 1.36 16.29 19.10
C SER A 116 2.31 17.49 19.15
N ALA A 117 3.61 17.27 18.91
CA ALA A 117 4.63 18.32 18.92
C ALA A 117 4.63 19.16 17.62
N ASP A 118 4.31 18.55 16.49
CA ASP A 118 4.24 19.22 15.18
C ASP A 118 3.04 18.68 14.37
N PRO A 119 1.82 19.12 14.67
CA PRO A 119 0.61 18.65 13.99
C PRO A 119 0.46 19.15 12.55
N GLU A 120 1.27 20.12 12.11
CA GLU A 120 1.24 20.62 10.73
C GLU A 120 1.95 19.65 9.78
N LEU A 121 3.10 19.13 10.17
CA LEU A 121 3.89 18.22 9.35
C LEU A 121 3.66 16.74 9.70
N VAL A 122 3.49 16.42 10.98
CA VAL A 122 3.39 15.04 11.45
C VAL A 122 1.94 14.66 11.72
N ARG A 123 1.42 13.74 10.94
CA ARG A 123 0.07 13.20 11.12
C ARG A 123 0.09 11.99 12.05
N ARG A 124 -0.92 11.91 12.89
CA ARG A 124 -1.14 10.75 13.73
C ARG A 124 -1.47 9.52 12.86
N THR A 125 -0.76 8.42 13.07
CA THR A 125 -1.09 7.12 12.47
C THR A 125 -2.23 6.49 13.26
N ALA A 126 -3.41 6.39 12.64
CA ALA A 126 -4.56 5.74 13.26
C ALA A 126 -4.28 4.25 13.50
N HIS A 127 -4.57 3.76 14.70
CA HIS A 127 -4.31 2.38 15.08
C HIS A 127 -5.32 1.88 16.11
N ARG A 128 -5.44 0.54 16.20
CA ARG A 128 -6.21 -0.18 17.22
C ARG A 128 -5.47 -1.42 17.67
N HIS A 129 -5.59 -1.75 18.94
CA HIS A 129 -5.23 -3.06 19.45
C HIS A 129 -6.36 -4.03 19.24
N VAL A 130 -6.03 -5.24 18.79
CA VAL A 130 -6.99 -6.31 18.55
C VAL A 130 -6.55 -7.54 19.35
N ASP A 131 -7.44 -8.01 20.23
CA ASP A 131 -7.29 -9.32 20.85
C ASP A 131 -7.90 -10.36 19.92
N VAL A 132 -7.06 -11.19 19.30
CA VAL A 132 -7.48 -12.26 18.38
C VAL A 132 -8.16 -13.44 19.07
N HIS A 133 -8.25 -13.44 20.38
CA HIS A 133 -8.99 -14.43 21.18
C HIS A 133 -10.36 -13.89 21.65
N ASP A 134 -10.66 -12.61 21.37
CA ASP A 134 -11.93 -11.98 21.67
C ASP A 134 -12.68 -11.66 20.37
N ALA A 135 -13.76 -12.37 20.11
CA ALA A 135 -14.60 -12.21 18.94
C ALA A 135 -15.20 -10.79 18.81
N ALA A 136 -15.45 -10.10 19.93
CA ALA A 136 -15.96 -8.73 19.91
C ALA A 136 -14.86 -7.75 19.45
N SER A 137 -13.62 -7.95 19.89
CA SER A 137 -12.45 -7.17 19.44
C SER A 137 -12.18 -7.37 17.95
N GLU A 138 -12.27 -8.61 17.45
CA GLU A 138 -12.13 -8.89 16.01
C GLU A 138 -13.25 -8.24 15.17
N ALA A 139 -14.50 -8.31 15.65
CA ALA A 139 -15.64 -7.70 14.97
C ALA A 139 -15.52 -6.18 14.88
N ASP A 140 -15.09 -5.51 15.97
CA ASP A 140 -14.85 -4.06 15.99
C ASP A 140 -13.72 -3.65 15.03
N ALA A 141 -12.63 -4.41 14.99
CA ALA A 141 -11.53 -4.16 14.05
C ALA A 141 -11.98 -4.36 12.59
N THR A 142 -12.78 -5.37 12.32
CA THR A 142 -13.35 -5.63 10.99
C THR A 142 -14.29 -4.50 10.56
N LEU A 143 -15.14 -4.04 11.46
CA LEU A 143 -16.03 -2.90 11.20
C LEU A 143 -15.23 -1.63 10.91
N TRP A 144 -14.19 -1.35 11.70
CA TRP A 144 -13.31 -0.21 11.44
C TRP A 144 -12.62 -0.30 10.07
N TRP A 145 -12.09 -1.46 9.71
CA TRP A 145 -11.49 -1.70 8.38
C TRP A 145 -12.52 -1.49 7.26
N THR A 146 -13.74 -1.99 7.42
CA THR A 146 -14.83 -1.83 6.45
C THR A 146 -15.16 -0.36 6.24
N GLN A 147 -15.38 0.39 7.32
CA GLN A 147 -15.68 1.83 7.28
C GLN A 147 -14.55 2.63 6.61
N LEU A 148 -13.30 2.34 6.96
CA LEU A 148 -12.13 3.00 6.39
C LEU A 148 -12.04 2.76 4.87
N THR A 149 -12.23 1.53 4.43
CA THR A 149 -12.07 1.16 3.02
C THR A 149 -13.29 1.56 2.17
N GLU A 150 -14.50 1.56 2.71
CA GLU A 150 -15.70 2.11 2.06
C GLU A 150 -15.59 3.62 1.89
N ALA A 151 -14.99 4.33 2.83
CA ALA A 151 -14.64 5.75 2.68
C ALA A 151 -13.51 5.98 1.65
N GLY A 152 -12.95 4.92 1.06
CA GLY A 152 -11.89 4.95 0.04
C GLY A 152 -10.48 4.99 0.60
N GLY A 153 -10.29 4.61 1.86
CA GLY A 153 -8.97 4.44 2.45
C GLY A 153 -8.22 3.24 1.87
N GLU A 154 -6.90 3.28 2.01
CA GLU A 154 -5.98 2.27 1.49
C GLU A 154 -6.22 0.88 2.10
N GLY A 155 -6.58 0.83 3.37
CA GLY A 155 -6.68 -0.36 4.21
C GLY A 155 -5.77 -0.24 5.42
N LEU A 156 -5.44 -1.39 5.99
CA LEU A 156 -4.66 -1.49 7.23
C LEU A 156 -3.42 -2.37 7.05
N VAL A 157 -2.45 -2.21 7.94
CA VAL A 157 -1.37 -3.17 8.16
C VAL A 157 -1.58 -3.82 9.52
N VAL A 158 -1.82 -5.11 9.55
CA VAL A 158 -1.92 -5.90 10.77
C VAL A 158 -0.51 -6.33 11.16
N LYS A 159 -0.07 -5.96 12.34
CA LYS A 159 1.27 -6.26 12.87
C LYS A 159 1.16 -7.03 14.21
N PRO A 160 2.13 -7.90 14.53
CA PRO A 160 2.19 -8.51 15.86
C PRO A 160 2.46 -7.45 16.93
N ALA A 161 1.83 -7.58 18.10
CA ALA A 161 2.03 -6.66 19.22
C ALA A 161 3.50 -6.56 19.64
N ALA A 162 4.22 -7.68 19.61
CA ALA A 162 5.66 -7.75 19.94
C ALA A 162 6.57 -7.05 18.92
N ASN A 163 6.05 -6.56 17.78
CA ASN A 163 6.77 -5.97 16.66
C ASN A 163 7.73 -6.95 15.97
N LEU A 164 8.81 -7.39 16.62
CA LEU A 164 9.69 -8.45 16.12
C LEU A 164 9.24 -9.80 16.66
N VAL A 165 8.97 -10.74 15.76
CA VAL A 165 8.69 -12.13 16.11
C VAL A 165 9.69 -13.04 15.39
N THR A 166 10.28 -13.96 16.12
CA THR A 166 11.20 -14.97 15.58
C THR A 166 10.60 -16.37 15.71
N GLY A 167 10.70 -17.14 14.65
CA GLY A 167 10.32 -18.54 14.61
C GLY A 167 11.54 -19.47 14.56
N ARG A 168 11.32 -20.76 14.32
CA ARG A 168 12.40 -21.75 14.22
C ARG A 168 13.36 -21.52 13.07
N THR A 169 12.93 -20.86 12.02
CA THR A 169 13.69 -20.64 10.76
C THR A 169 14.12 -19.18 10.57
N GLY A 170 14.02 -18.33 11.58
CA GLY A 170 14.37 -16.92 11.52
C GLY A 170 13.19 -16.00 11.81
N VAL A 171 13.24 -14.77 11.27
CA VAL A 171 12.19 -13.78 11.49
C VAL A 171 10.87 -14.17 10.84
N VAL A 172 9.78 -13.93 11.56
CA VAL A 172 8.42 -14.08 11.04
C VAL A 172 8.06 -12.82 10.25
N GLN A 173 7.15 -12.94 9.29
CA GLN A 173 6.66 -11.82 8.51
C GLN A 173 6.17 -10.68 9.42
N PRO A 174 6.71 -9.44 9.25
CA PRO A 174 6.49 -8.35 10.22
C PRO A 174 5.09 -7.75 10.16
N GLY A 175 4.29 -8.09 9.15
CA GLY A 175 2.93 -7.60 9.05
C GLY A 175 2.21 -8.10 7.81
N LEU A 176 0.89 -7.96 7.81
CA LEU A 176 -0.01 -8.27 6.71
C LEU A 176 -0.73 -7.00 6.25
N LYS A 177 -0.60 -6.68 4.97
CA LYS A 177 -1.33 -5.56 4.35
C LYS A 177 -2.73 -6.03 3.95
N VAL A 178 -3.76 -5.49 4.58
CA VAL A 178 -5.17 -5.76 4.28
C VAL A 178 -5.75 -4.56 3.56
N ARG A 179 -5.70 -4.61 2.23
CA ARG A 179 -6.03 -3.49 1.35
C ARG A 179 -7.52 -3.40 1.05
N GLY A 180 -8.03 -2.17 0.92
CA GLY A 180 -9.38 -1.91 0.48
C GLY A 180 -9.59 -2.19 -1.01
N ARG A 181 -10.84 -2.50 -1.38
CA ARG A 181 -11.24 -2.85 -2.75
C ARG A 181 -10.86 -1.76 -3.76
N GLU A 182 -11.13 -0.52 -3.46
CA GLU A 182 -10.86 0.58 -4.39
C GLU A 182 -9.37 0.91 -4.48
N TYR A 183 -8.62 0.75 -3.39
CA TYR A 183 -7.16 0.83 -3.44
C TYR A 183 -6.54 -0.26 -4.31
N LEU A 184 -7.02 -1.51 -4.21
CA LEU A 184 -6.54 -2.61 -5.05
C LEU A 184 -6.81 -2.37 -6.53
N ARG A 185 -7.76 -1.52 -6.89
CA ARG A 185 -8.00 -1.08 -8.27
C ARG A 185 -6.81 -0.30 -8.83
N ILE A 186 -6.13 0.50 -8.00
CA ILE A 186 -4.90 1.19 -8.40
C ILE A 186 -3.78 0.18 -8.67
N VAL A 187 -3.66 -0.85 -7.83
CA VAL A 187 -2.59 -1.86 -7.90
C VAL A 187 -2.77 -2.83 -9.08
N TYR A 188 -4.01 -3.28 -9.32
CA TYR A 188 -4.32 -4.35 -10.28
C TYR A 188 -5.04 -3.88 -11.54
N GLY A 189 -5.35 -2.60 -11.63
CA GLY A 189 -6.03 -2.01 -12.78
C GLY A 189 -7.55 -1.89 -12.62
N PRO A 190 -8.21 -1.09 -13.50
CA PRO A 190 -9.63 -0.78 -13.38
C PRO A 190 -10.53 -2.02 -13.37
N ASP A 191 -10.23 -3.01 -14.18
CA ASP A 191 -11.05 -4.22 -14.39
C ASP A 191 -10.77 -5.37 -13.41
N TYR A 192 -9.92 -5.18 -12.38
CA TYR A 192 -9.47 -6.30 -11.53
C TYR A 192 -10.61 -7.01 -10.79
N THR A 193 -11.73 -6.31 -10.55
CA THR A 193 -12.90 -6.87 -9.85
C THR A 193 -13.75 -7.81 -10.70
N ARG A 194 -13.44 -7.96 -11.99
CA ARG A 194 -14.12 -8.93 -12.86
C ARG A 194 -13.81 -10.35 -12.41
N PRO A 195 -14.80 -11.27 -12.44
CA PRO A 195 -14.61 -12.62 -11.93
C PRO A 195 -13.36 -13.32 -12.45
N GLU A 196 -13.13 -13.28 -13.76
CA GLU A 196 -11.97 -13.90 -14.40
C GLU A 196 -10.62 -13.30 -13.97
N ASN A 197 -10.56 -12.02 -13.65
CA ASN A 197 -9.35 -11.35 -13.16
C ASN A 197 -9.11 -11.65 -11.67
N LEU A 198 -10.18 -11.67 -10.86
CA LEU A 198 -10.10 -12.05 -9.45
C LEU A 198 -9.65 -13.51 -9.28
N GLU A 199 -10.12 -14.41 -10.11
CA GLU A 199 -9.73 -15.82 -10.07
C GLU A 199 -8.22 -15.97 -10.34
N ARG A 200 -7.71 -15.35 -11.41
CA ARG A 200 -6.27 -15.30 -11.68
C ARG A 200 -5.45 -14.72 -10.54
N LEU A 201 -5.96 -13.70 -9.83
CA LEU A 201 -5.26 -13.11 -8.69
C LEU A 201 -5.26 -14.06 -7.48
N ARG A 202 -6.32 -14.83 -7.27
CA ARG A 202 -6.43 -15.82 -6.18
C ARG A 202 -5.52 -17.03 -6.39
N GLU A 203 -5.31 -17.42 -7.65
CA GLU A 203 -4.44 -18.54 -8.02
C GLU A 203 -2.93 -18.25 -7.90
N ARG A 204 -2.55 -16.99 -7.61
CA ARG A 204 -1.13 -16.62 -7.51
C ARG A 204 -0.46 -17.30 -6.32
N ASP A 205 0.65 -17.98 -6.58
CA ASP A 205 1.55 -18.45 -5.52
C ASP A 205 2.32 -17.27 -4.91
N LEU A 206 2.10 -17.05 -3.61
CA LEU A 206 2.75 -16.00 -2.84
C LEU A 206 3.93 -16.51 -2.00
N SER A 207 4.26 -17.79 -2.06
CA SER A 207 5.30 -18.40 -1.20
C SER A 207 6.67 -17.80 -1.48
N ARG A 208 7.05 -17.66 -2.75
CA ARG A 208 8.30 -17.01 -3.16
C ARG A 208 8.38 -15.56 -2.69
N LYS A 209 7.32 -14.77 -2.94
CA LYS A 209 7.27 -13.35 -2.53
C LYS A 209 7.40 -13.21 -1.02
N ARG A 210 6.73 -14.08 -0.27
CA ARG A 210 6.83 -14.10 1.20
C ARG A 210 8.25 -14.41 1.67
N GLY A 211 8.89 -15.42 1.10
CA GLY A 211 10.28 -15.78 1.43
C GLY A 211 11.28 -14.65 1.12
N LEU A 212 11.10 -13.94 0.01
CA LEU A 212 11.93 -12.77 -0.33
C LEU A 212 11.70 -11.63 0.65
N ALA A 213 10.46 -11.30 0.99
CA ALA A 213 10.13 -10.24 1.95
C ALA A 213 10.68 -10.52 3.36
N GLN A 214 10.71 -11.80 3.78
CA GLN A 214 11.35 -12.18 5.06
C GLN A 214 12.86 -11.97 5.04
N ARG A 215 13.53 -12.30 3.93
CA ARG A 215 14.98 -12.07 3.77
C ARG A 215 15.30 -10.57 3.73
N GLU A 216 14.52 -9.80 2.99
CA GLU A 216 14.64 -8.34 2.94
C GLU A 216 14.52 -7.74 4.35
N TYR A 217 13.52 -8.17 5.11
CA TYR A 217 13.32 -7.72 6.48
C TYR A 217 14.52 -8.08 7.38
N ALA A 218 15.03 -9.31 7.32
CA ALA A 218 16.20 -9.72 8.08
C ALA A 218 17.46 -8.91 7.73
N LEU A 219 17.71 -8.67 6.44
CA LEU A 219 18.82 -7.82 5.97
C LEU A 219 18.65 -6.36 6.42
N GLY A 220 17.41 -5.86 6.43
CA GLY A 220 17.11 -4.52 6.94
C GLY A 220 17.44 -4.37 8.43
N LEU A 221 17.09 -5.36 9.25
CA LEU A 221 17.45 -5.39 10.68
C LEU A 221 18.97 -5.39 10.87
N GLU A 222 19.68 -6.23 10.13
CA GLU A 222 21.15 -6.29 10.16
C GLU A 222 21.79 -4.97 9.76
N ALA A 223 21.28 -4.31 8.70
CA ALA A 223 21.76 -3.00 8.28
C ALA A 223 21.58 -1.94 9.37
N LEU A 224 20.43 -1.96 10.07
CA LEU A 224 20.16 -1.05 11.17
C LEU A 224 21.09 -1.28 12.36
N ASP A 225 21.36 -2.52 12.71
CA ASP A 225 22.27 -2.87 13.82
C ASP A 225 23.70 -2.41 13.49
N ARG A 226 24.21 -2.69 12.30
CA ARG A 226 25.53 -2.21 11.85
C ARG A 226 25.63 -0.70 11.88
N ALA A 227 24.59 0.00 11.39
CA ALA A 227 24.57 1.46 11.41
C ALA A 227 24.55 2.01 12.86
N ALA A 228 23.77 1.42 13.75
CA ALA A 228 23.69 1.83 15.15
C ALA A 228 25.00 1.57 15.92
N GLN A 229 25.72 0.51 15.58
CA GLN A 229 27.03 0.18 16.14
C GLN A 229 28.18 1.02 15.58
N GLY A 230 27.89 1.88 14.60
CA GLY A 230 28.90 2.73 13.97
C GLY A 230 29.86 1.98 13.05
N GLU A 231 29.43 0.83 12.50
CA GLU A 231 30.24 0.11 11.54
C GLU A 231 30.52 0.94 10.28
N PRO A 232 31.62 0.68 9.56
CA PRO A 232 31.94 1.36 8.32
C PRO A 232 30.76 1.29 7.32
N LEU A 233 30.47 2.40 6.63
CA LEU A 233 29.31 2.53 5.75
C LEU A 233 29.23 1.42 4.68
N TRP A 234 30.37 0.93 4.18
CA TRP A 234 30.41 -0.15 3.20
C TRP A 234 29.80 -1.46 3.75
N ARG A 235 29.93 -1.74 5.06
CA ARG A 235 29.32 -2.91 5.70
C ARG A 235 27.79 -2.79 5.81
N VAL A 236 27.29 -1.59 6.04
CA VAL A 236 25.85 -1.31 5.97
C VAL A 236 25.35 -1.49 4.54
N HIS A 237 26.10 -1.01 3.55
CA HIS A 237 25.77 -1.15 2.15
C HIS A 237 25.79 -2.59 1.63
N GLU A 238 26.56 -3.51 2.21
CA GLU A 238 26.45 -4.94 1.89
C GLU A 238 25.03 -5.46 2.04
N CYS A 239 24.35 -5.08 3.13
CA CYS A 239 22.96 -5.46 3.35
C CYS A 239 22.02 -4.79 2.34
N VAL A 240 22.23 -3.50 2.03
CA VAL A 240 21.43 -2.77 1.04
C VAL A 240 21.55 -3.39 -0.35
N PHE A 241 22.78 -3.72 -0.78
CA PHE A 241 23.01 -4.41 -2.05
C PHE A 241 22.38 -5.81 -2.08
N ALA A 242 22.43 -6.53 -0.96
CA ALA A 242 21.78 -7.83 -0.85
C ALA A 242 20.26 -7.71 -0.99
N VAL A 243 19.63 -6.68 -0.40
CA VAL A 243 18.19 -6.38 -0.58
C VAL A 243 17.88 -6.10 -2.05
N LEU A 244 18.65 -5.25 -2.71
CA LEU A 244 18.46 -4.94 -4.14
C LEU A 244 18.60 -6.20 -5.01
N ALA A 245 19.56 -7.09 -4.69
CA ALA A 245 19.77 -8.34 -5.40
C ALA A 245 18.67 -9.39 -5.19
N LEU A 246 17.88 -9.28 -4.13
CA LEU A 246 16.74 -10.19 -3.90
C LEU A 246 15.60 -9.98 -4.89
N GLU A 247 15.47 -8.78 -5.48
CA GLU A 247 14.33 -8.41 -6.33
C GLU A 247 12.99 -8.77 -5.69
N SER A 248 12.85 -8.44 -4.40
CA SER A 248 11.67 -8.79 -3.60
C SER A 248 10.39 -8.13 -4.10
N GLU A 249 10.52 -6.99 -4.76
CA GLU A 249 9.46 -6.27 -5.46
C GLU A 249 9.83 -6.11 -6.95
N PRO A 250 9.79 -7.20 -7.73
CA PRO A 250 10.03 -7.10 -9.16
C PRO A 250 8.97 -6.18 -9.78
N VAL A 251 9.38 -5.37 -10.74
CA VAL A 251 8.45 -4.57 -11.55
C VAL A 251 7.39 -5.51 -12.12
N ASP A 252 6.13 -5.22 -11.86
CA ASP A 252 5.04 -6.03 -12.42
C ASP A 252 5.07 -5.88 -13.94
N PRO A 253 5.26 -6.97 -14.70
CA PRO A 253 5.36 -6.89 -16.15
C PRO A 253 4.08 -6.39 -16.84
N ARG A 254 3.03 -6.16 -16.06
CA ARG A 254 1.79 -5.53 -16.51
C ARG A 254 1.79 -4.01 -16.29
N LEU A 255 2.78 -3.51 -15.59
CA LEU A 255 3.08 -2.10 -15.44
C LEU A 255 4.17 -1.71 -16.43
#